data_bf414bcab6e43d5200809217ea1d719d
#
_entry.id   bf414bcab6e43d5200809217ea1d719d
#
_cell.length_a   1.000
_cell.length_b   1.000
_cell.length_c   1.000
_cell.angle_alpha   90.00
_cell.angle_beta   90.00
_cell.angle_gamma   90.00
#
_symmetry.space_group_name_H-M   'P 1'
#
loop_
_entity.id
_entity.type
_entity.pdbx_description
1 polymer ?
#
loop_
_entity_poly.entity_id
_entity_poly.type
_entity_poly.pdbx_seq_one_letter_code
_entity_poly.pdbx_strand_id
1 'polypeptide(L)'
;MSYYNPVRRLEEAVQEGSLRRIKKMEAQAFSFASSPFVPIAIGFFGLGTGYFIWGGQALFKFPESTPEVNRTMGLWGFWMPGFMQFLTGIYLLTGLTWFNVFGKAAPLYMAGLAFTAYGIHWFAMAYRRYIDSDAQPDGWMAIAFLFLSILGMDVFCHAGDIPVTLIFVGLTLIYAIEIPTRLLSWNLGGRLVGFFQFVTGMWLMYCTYAITVDLALGGKAWV
;
A
#
# COMPACT_ATOMS: atom_id res chain seq x y z
N MET A 1 -21.31 49.34 -48.31
CA MET A 1 -19.97 49.74 -47.87
C MET A 1 -19.84 49.44 -46.39
N SER A 2 -19.09 48.40 -46.05
CA SER A 2 -18.86 48.01 -44.64
C SER A 2 -17.78 48.96 -44.10
N TYR A 3 -18.11 49.76 -43.09
CA TYR A 3 -17.17 50.65 -42.44
C TYR A 3 -16.05 49.85 -41.77
N TYR A 4 -14.84 50.02 -42.27
CA TYR A 4 -13.63 49.45 -41.67
C TYR A 4 -13.36 50.17 -40.34
N ASN A 5 -13.55 49.47 -39.20
CA ASN A 5 -13.27 50.01 -37.88
C ASN A 5 -11.93 49.38 -37.35
N PRO A 6 -10.80 50.11 -37.44
CA PRO A 6 -9.51 49.59 -37.01
C PRO A 6 -9.39 49.35 -35.50
N VAL A 7 -10.17 50.06 -34.68
CA VAL A 7 -10.18 49.92 -33.21
C VAL A 7 -10.75 48.59 -32.81
N ARG A 8 -11.86 48.15 -33.42
CA ARG A 8 -12.48 46.90 -33.15
C ARG A 8 -11.56 45.68 -33.45
N ARG A 9 -10.77 45.77 -34.52
CA ARG A 9 -9.77 44.73 -34.85
C ARG A 9 -8.65 44.64 -33.84
N LEU A 10 -8.19 45.78 -33.30
CA LEU A 10 -7.17 45.81 -32.25
C LEU A 10 -7.71 45.21 -30.95
N GLU A 11 -8.96 45.50 -30.58
CA GLU A 11 -9.59 44.89 -29.40
C GLU A 11 -9.74 43.38 -29.56
N GLU A 12 -10.21 42.89 -30.71
CA GLU A 12 -10.33 41.48 -31.03
C GLU A 12 -8.96 40.75 -30.99
N ALA A 13 -7.90 41.36 -31.54
CA ALA A 13 -6.54 40.81 -31.52
C ALA A 13 -5.93 40.74 -30.10
N VAL A 14 -6.19 41.77 -29.29
CA VAL A 14 -5.75 41.80 -27.86
C VAL A 14 -6.50 40.74 -27.07
N GLN A 15 -7.78 40.61 -27.31
CA GLN A 15 -8.60 39.61 -26.61
C GLN A 15 -8.22 38.17 -27.00
N GLU A 16 -7.95 37.93 -28.28
CA GLU A 16 -7.47 36.62 -28.76
C GLU A 16 -6.07 36.27 -28.23
N GLY A 17 -5.17 37.28 -28.17
CA GLY A 17 -3.83 37.14 -27.60
C GLY A 17 -3.89 36.83 -26.09
N SER A 18 -4.80 37.48 -25.35
CA SER A 18 -4.99 37.22 -23.91
C SER A 18 -5.58 35.84 -23.67
N LEU A 19 -6.56 35.41 -24.45
CA LEU A 19 -7.16 34.06 -24.36
C LEU A 19 -6.15 32.96 -24.72
N ARG A 20 -5.29 33.18 -25.72
CA ARG A 20 -4.20 32.25 -26.04
C ARG A 20 -3.16 32.16 -24.90
N ARG A 21 -2.85 33.28 -24.26
CA ARG A 21 -1.97 33.30 -23.08
C ARG A 21 -2.59 32.55 -21.90
N ILE A 22 -3.87 32.77 -21.60
CA ILE A 22 -4.59 32.10 -20.53
C ILE A 22 -4.62 30.59 -20.82
N LYS A 23 -5.01 30.15 -22.02
CA LYS A 23 -4.99 28.73 -22.41
C LYS A 23 -3.60 28.11 -22.35
N LYS A 24 -2.53 28.88 -22.71
CA LYS A 24 -1.15 28.41 -22.61
C LYS A 24 -0.69 28.31 -21.15
N MET A 25 -1.12 29.24 -20.29
CA MET A 25 -0.86 29.18 -18.85
C MET A 25 -1.64 28.05 -18.17
N GLU A 26 -2.91 27.83 -18.55
CA GLU A 26 -3.70 26.67 -18.08
C GLU A 26 -3.12 25.35 -18.57
N ALA A 27 -2.59 25.29 -19.79
CA ALA A 27 -1.92 24.10 -20.32
C ALA A 27 -0.52 23.89 -19.72
N GLN A 28 0.12 24.93 -19.17
CA GLN A 28 1.38 24.84 -18.42
C GLN A 28 1.18 24.71 -16.93
N ALA A 29 -0.02 25.01 -16.41
CA ALA A 29 -0.36 24.77 -15.02
C ALA A 29 -0.48 23.25 -14.80
N PHE A 30 0.62 22.67 -14.31
CA PHE A 30 0.65 21.31 -13.74
C PHE A 30 0.40 20.13 -14.70
N SER A 31 1.10 20.06 -15.85
CA SER A 31 1.30 18.73 -16.44
C SER A 31 2.38 18.01 -15.61
N PHE A 32 1.97 17.36 -14.53
CA PHE A 32 2.81 16.31 -13.94
C PHE A 32 3.04 15.27 -15.04
N ALA A 33 4.28 15.02 -15.41
CA ALA A 33 4.59 13.89 -16.25
C ALA A 33 4.06 12.63 -15.56
N SER A 34 3.30 11.81 -16.29
CA SER A 34 2.87 10.52 -15.73
C SER A 34 4.13 9.74 -15.34
N SER A 35 4.25 9.41 -14.06
CA SER A 35 5.36 8.60 -13.61
C SER A 35 5.06 7.14 -13.93
N PRO A 36 5.94 6.42 -14.65
CA PRO A 36 5.80 4.97 -14.79
C PRO A 36 6.14 4.24 -13.48
N PHE A 37 6.68 4.95 -12.48
CA PHE A 37 7.14 4.34 -11.24
C PHE A 37 6.04 4.36 -10.20
N VAL A 38 5.55 3.17 -9.86
CA VAL A 38 4.61 2.98 -8.75
C VAL A 38 5.42 2.57 -7.51
N PRO A 39 5.41 3.34 -6.41
CA PRO A 39 6.32 3.10 -5.28
C PRO A 39 5.86 1.97 -4.36
N ILE A 40 5.21 0.93 -4.88
CA ILE A 40 4.67 -0.19 -4.10
C ILE A 40 5.75 -1.04 -3.43
N ALA A 41 6.96 -1.07 -4.00
CA ALA A 41 8.08 -1.81 -3.44
C ALA A 41 8.43 -1.40 -2.00
N ILE A 42 8.26 -0.11 -1.65
CA ILE A 42 8.47 0.39 -0.29
C ILE A 42 7.48 -0.27 0.68
N GLY A 43 6.19 -0.31 0.32
CA GLY A 43 5.15 -0.93 1.13
C GLY A 43 5.34 -2.44 1.26
N PHE A 44 5.75 -3.13 0.19
CA PHE A 44 6.05 -4.56 0.22
C PHE A 44 7.26 -4.88 1.10
N PHE A 45 8.33 -4.09 1.00
CA PHE A 45 9.50 -4.25 1.86
C PHE A 45 9.14 -4.04 3.33
N GLY A 46 8.36 -3.00 3.63
CA GLY A 46 7.89 -2.72 4.99
C GLY A 46 7.08 -3.87 5.56
N LEU A 47 6.07 -4.35 4.82
CA LEU A 47 5.23 -5.48 5.26
C LEU A 47 6.02 -6.77 5.39
N GLY A 48 6.85 -7.09 4.39
CA GLY A 48 7.69 -8.28 4.40
C GLY A 48 8.65 -8.31 5.60
N THR A 49 9.26 -7.18 5.94
CA THR A 49 10.11 -7.05 7.14
C THR A 49 9.29 -7.29 8.41
N GLY A 50 8.11 -6.70 8.54
CA GLY A 50 7.22 -6.95 9.69
C GLY A 50 6.84 -8.43 9.81
N TYR A 51 6.55 -9.08 8.70
CA TYR A 51 6.22 -10.50 8.67
C TYR A 51 7.40 -11.42 8.98
N PHE A 52 8.62 -11.06 8.60
CA PHE A 52 9.80 -11.81 9.07
C PHE A 52 10.00 -11.68 10.57
N ILE A 53 9.87 -10.48 11.12
CA ILE A 53 10.12 -10.24 12.54
C ILE A 53 9.03 -10.89 13.39
N TRP A 54 7.75 -10.59 13.12
CA TRP A 54 6.64 -11.09 13.95
C TRP A 54 6.28 -12.54 13.62
N GLY A 55 6.22 -12.87 12.33
CA GLY A 55 5.93 -14.23 11.87
C GLY A 55 7.05 -15.19 12.24
N GLY A 56 8.30 -14.78 12.10
CA GLY A 56 9.45 -15.57 12.50
C GLY A 56 9.44 -15.86 14.00
N GLN A 57 9.22 -14.87 14.85
CA GLN A 57 9.08 -15.09 16.29
C GLN A 57 7.92 -16.05 16.63
N ALA A 58 6.76 -15.85 16.05
CA ALA A 58 5.59 -16.68 16.32
C ALA A 58 5.78 -18.13 15.86
N LEU A 59 6.44 -18.33 14.71
CA LEU A 59 6.71 -19.65 14.13
C LEU A 59 7.81 -20.41 14.88
N PHE A 60 8.96 -19.76 15.04
CA PHE A 60 10.17 -20.41 15.61
C PHE A 60 10.25 -20.30 17.13
N LYS A 61 9.37 -19.49 17.77
CA LYS A 61 9.42 -19.18 19.19
C LYS A 61 10.75 -18.52 19.63
N PHE A 62 11.38 -17.82 18.72
CA PHE A 62 12.65 -17.13 18.95
C PHE A 62 12.64 -15.72 18.31
N PRO A 63 13.10 -14.69 19.02
CA PRO A 63 13.43 -14.68 20.45
C PRO A 63 12.21 -14.93 21.34
N GLU A 64 12.43 -15.34 22.59
CA GLU A 64 11.34 -15.50 23.55
C GLU A 64 10.60 -14.18 23.78
N SER A 65 9.30 -14.26 24.01
CA SER A 65 8.48 -13.08 24.26
C SER A 65 8.70 -12.56 25.69
N THR A 66 9.51 -11.53 25.81
CA THR A 66 9.68 -10.75 27.05
C THR A 66 9.18 -9.32 26.81
N PRO A 67 8.92 -8.53 27.88
CA PRO A 67 8.52 -7.13 27.73
C PRO A 67 9.52 -6.31 26.87
N GLU A 68 10.82 -6.54 27.02
CA GLU A 68 11.89 -5.87 26.27
C GLU A 68 11.85 -6.25 24.78
N VAL A 69 11.73 -7.55 24.49
CA VAL A 69 11.59 -8.06 23.12
C VAL A 69 10.31 -7.53 22.49
N ASN A 70 9.19 -7.53 23.22
CA ASN A 70 7.91 -7.01 22.73
C ASN A 70 7.99 -5.52 22.40
N ARG A 71 8.68 -4.71 23.20
CA ARG A 71 8.92 -3.28 22.90
C ARG A 71 9.71 -3.10 21.62
N THR A 72 10.82 -3.82 21.46
CA THR A 72 11.64 -3.76 20.24
C THR A 72 10.85 -4.19 19.01
N MET A 73 10.10 -5.27 19.11
CA MET A 73 9.26 -5.74 18.01
C MET A 73 8.10 -4.80 17.70
N GLY A 74 7.55 -4.12 18.72
CA GLY A 74 6.58 -3.05 18.54
C GLY A 74 7.18 -1.89 17.73
N LEU A 75 8.39 -1.43 18.07
CA LEU A 75 9.07 -0.37 17.31
C LEU A 75 9.30 -0.76 15.84
N TRP A 76 9.76 -1.98 15.56
CA TRP A 76 9.92 -2.45 14.19
C TRP A 76 8.59 -2.54 13.45
N GLY A 77 7.53 -3.02 14.11
CA GLY A 77 6.18 -3.07 13.55
C GLY A 77 5.63 -1.69 13.22
N PHE A 78 5.96 -0.68 14.03
CA PHE A 78 5.54 0.71 13.80
C PHE A 78 6.23 1.31 12.57
N TRP A 79 7.58 1.23 12.52
CA TRP A 79 8.34 1.91 11.48
C TRP A 79 8.35 1.17 10.14
N MET A 80 8.46 -0.16 10.16
CA MET A 80 8.57 -0.89 8.90
C MET A 80 7.19 -1.14 8.26
N PRO A 81 6.35 -2.07 8.73
CA PRO A 81 5.08 -2.26 8.06
C PRO A 81 4.11 -1.09 8.27
N GLY A 82 4.06 -0.48 9.44
CA GLY A 82 3.14 0.62 9.73
C GLY A 82 3.43 1.85 8.86
N PHE A 83 4.60 2.44 9.04
CA PHE A 83 4.93 3.69 8.36
C PHE A 83 5.12 3.51 6.84
N MET A 84 5.85 2.47 6.41
CA MET A 84 6.12 2.29 4.98
C MET A 84 4.86 1.98 4.18
N GLN A 85 3.95 1.15 4.72
CA GLN A 85 2.67 0.91 4.05
C GLN A 85 1.79 2.16 4.04
N PHE A 86 1.68 2.85 5.18
CA PHE A 86 0.89 4.07 5.25
C PHE A 86 1.38 5.13 4.26
N LEU A 87 2.70 5.37 4.22
CA LEU A 87 3.32 6.30 3.27
C LEU A 87 3.02 5.90 1.82
N THR A 88 3.17 4.61 1.48
CA THR A 88 2.87 4.09 0.14
C THR A 88 1.39 4.29 -0.21
N GLY A 89 0.49 3.99 0.70
CA GLY A 89 -0.95 4.16 0.50
C GLY A 89 -1.34 5.61 0.26
N ILE A 90 -0.86 6.54 1.09
CA ILE A 90 -1.11 7.99 0.92
C ILE A 90 -0.56 8.47 -0.43
N TYR A 91 0.65 8.04 -0.80
CA TYR A 91 1.24 8.41 -2.08
C TYR A 91 0.41 7.92 -3.28
N LEU A 92 -0.06 6.67 -3.25
CA LEU A 92 -0.93 6.10 -4.28
C LEU A 92 -2.26 6.84 -4.39
N LEU A 93 -2.96 7.03 -3.27
CA LEU A 93 -4.25 7.71 -3.24
C LEU A 93 -4.12 9.17 -3.71
N THR A 94 -3.10 9.89 -3.24
CA THR A 94 -2.82 11.26 -3.66
C THR A 94 -2.49 11.33 -5.16
N GLY A 95 -1.64 10.42 -5.63
CA GLY A 95 -1.26 10.34 -7.05
C GLY A 95 -2.43 10.03 -7.96
N LEU A 96 -3.35 9.13 -7.54
CA LEU A 96 -4.53 8.75 -8.31
C LEU A 96 -5.61 9.83 -8.31
N THR A 97 -5.85 10.47 -7.15
CA THR A 97 -7.03 11.33 -6.96
C THR A 97 -6.77 12.78 -7.33
N TRP A 98 -5.59 13.32 -6.97
CA TRP A 98 -5.30 14.74 -7.18
C TRP A 98 -4.36 15.02 -8.34
N PHE A 99 -3.38 14.17 -8.54
CA PHE A 99 -2.34 14.45 -9.54
C PHE A 99 -2.43 13.61 -10.80
N ASN A 100 -3.22 12.53 -10.80
CA ASN A 100 -3.39 11.62 -11.94
C ASN A 100 -2.05 11.14 -12.56
N VAL A 101 -1.04 10.92 -11.70
CA VAL A 101 0.33 10.58 -12.15
C VAL A 101 0.51 9.12 -12.54
N PHE A 102 -0.37 8.22 -12.11
CA PHE A 102 -0.32 6.77 -12.41
C PHE A 102 -1.33 6.36 -13.49
N GLY A 103 -1.90 7.33 -14.21
CA GLY A 103 -2.97 7.05 -15.14
C GLY A 103 -4.24 6.55 -14.45
N LYS A 104 -5.10 5.87 -15.20
CA LYS A 104 -6.38 5.32 -14.69
C LYS A 104 -6.26 3.82 -14.35
N ALA A 105 -5.16 3.41 -13.74
CA ALA A 105 -4.99 2.02 -13.31
C ALA A 105 -5.91 1.72 -12.11
N ALA A 106 -7.14 1.25 -12.38
CA ALA A 106 -8.15 0.98 -11.36
C ALA A 106 -7.66 0.08 -10.21
N PRO A 107 -6.86 -0.97 -10.44
CA PRO A 107 -6.33 -1.80 -9.36
C PRO A 107 -5.44 -1.05 -8.36
N LEU A 108 -4.78 0.05 -8.79
CA LEU A 108 -3.97 0.87 -7.87
C LEU A 108 -4.81 1.57 -6.79
N TYR A 109 -6.10 1.82 -7.05
CA TYR A 109 -6.98 2.33 -6.00
C TYR A 109 -7.14 1.30 -4.86
N MET A 110 -7.32 0.02 -5.20
CA MET A 110 -7.34 -1.06 -4.21
C MET A 110 -6.00 -1.17 -3.47
N ALA A 111 -4.87 -1.04 -4.17
CA ALA A 111 -3.56 -1.02 -3.53
C ALA A 111 -3.43 0.17 -2.56
N GLY A 112 -3.83 1.38 -2.97
CA GLY A 112 -3.81 2.58 -2.12
C GLY A 112 -4.66 2.41 -0.86
N LEU A 113 -5.90 1.89 -1.01
CA LEU A 113 -6.78 1.56 0.10
C LEU A 113 -6.13 0.54 1.05
N ALA A 114 -5.63 -0.56 0.50
CA ALA A 114 -5.02 -1.63 1.28
C ALA A 114 -3.78 -1.14 2.04
N PHE A 115 -2.83 -0.52 1.37
CA PHE A 115 -1.62 0.00 2.01
C PHE A 115 -1.92 1.00 3.12
N THR A 116 -2.89 1.90 2.92
CA THR A 116 -3.29 2.86 3.95
C THR A 116 -3.91 2.16 5.15
N ALA A 117 -4.88 1.27 4.91
CA ALA A 117 -5.58 0.54 5.97
C ALA A 117 -4.62 -0.37 6.76
N TYR A 118 -3.79 -1.16 6.06
CA TYR A 118 -2.80 -2.03 6.72
C TYR A 118 -1.73 -1.22 7.45
N GLY A 119 -1.30 -0.08 6.94
CA GLY A 119 -0.37 0.80 7.64
C GLY A 119 -0.91 1.26 8.99
N ILE A 120 -2.16 1.75 9.02
CA ILE A 120 -2.84 2.18 10.27
C ILE A 120 -3.03 1.00 11.22
N HIS A 121 -3.42 -0.16 10.70
CA HIS A 121 -3.56 -1.39 11.47
C HIS A 121 -2.24 -1.78 12.16
N TRP A 122 -1.12 -1.74 11.43
CA TRP A 122 0.19 -2.01 11.99
C TRP A 122 0.60 -1.01 13.04
N PHE A 123 0.27 0.29 12.91
CA PHE A 123 0.51 1.27 13.98
C PHE A 123 -0.19 0.87 15.27
N ALA A 124 -1.46 0.47 15.18
CA ALA A 124 -2.24 0.07 16.36
C ALA A 124 -1.67 -1.20 17.01
N MET A 125 -1.42 -2.25 16.23
CA MET A 125 -0.85 -3.51 16.74
C MET A 125 0.56 -3.31 17.30
N ALA A 126 1.40 -2.52 16.64
CA ALA A 126 2.75 -2.24 17.05
C ALA A 126 2.79 -1.47 18.37
N TYR A 127 1.96 -0.45 18.52
CA TYR A 127 1.82 0.31 19.75
C TYR A 127 1.30 -0.57 20.89
N ARG A 128 0.23 -1.35 20.64
CA ARG A 128 -0.29 -2.33 21.59
C ARG A 128 0.80 -3.28 22.09
N ARG A 129 1.60 -3.82 21.18
CA ARG A 129 2.71 -4.71 21.52
C ARG A 129 3.82 -4.00 22.29
N TYR A 130 4.10 -2.73 21.95
CA TYR A 130 5.10 -1.90 22.62
C TYR A 130 4.75 -1.67 24.09
N ILE A 131 3.47 -1.45 24.41
CA ILE A 131 2.99 -1.24 25.78
C ILE A 131 2.54 -2.52 26.49
N ASP A 132 2.71 -3.68 25.84
CA ASP A 132 2.36 -5.02 26.34
C ASP A 132 0.89 -5.13 26.77
N SER A 133 -0.02 -4.59 25.96
CA SER A 133 -1.48 -4.61 26.17
C SER A 133 -2.12 -5.85 25.57
N ASP A 134 -3.38 -6.11 25.94
CA ASP A 134 -4.16 -7.27 25.50
C ASP A 134 -4.34 -7.30 23.98
N ALA A 135 -4.17 -8.49 23.40
CA ALA A 135 -4.28 -8.74 21.97
C ALA A 135 -5.65 -9.27 21.53
N GLN A 136 -6.55 -9.59 22.46
CA GLN A 136 -7.85 -10.15 22.13
C GLN A 136 -8.72 -9.24 21.22
N PRO A 137 -8.73 -7.90 21.42
CA PRO A 137 -9.47 -7.00 20.52
C PRO A 137 -9.02 -7.05 19.06
N ASP A 138 -7.76 -7.45 18.78
CA ASP A 138 -7.26 -7.60 17.40
C ASP A 138 -8.05 -8.66 16.62
N GLY A 139 -8.71 -9.59 17.30
CA GLY A 139 -9.58 -10.60 16.67
C GLY A 139 -10.80 -10.00 15.97
N TRP A 140 -11.40 -8.94 16.53
CA TRP A 140 -12.49 -8.22 15.88
C TRP A 140 -12.01 -7.40 14.69
N MET A 141 -10.88 -6.76 14.83
CA MET A 141 -10.24 -6.07 13.73
C MET A 141 -9.87 -7.03 12.59
N ALA A 142 -9.38 -8.24 12.91
CA ALA A 142 -9.04 -9.25 11.91
C ALA A 142 -10.22 -9.63 10.99
N ILE A 143 -11.47 -9.54 11.47
CA ILE A 143 -12.66 -9.75 10.63
C ILE A 143 -12.73 -8.69 9.51
N ALA A 144 -12.56 -7.41 9.84
CA ALA A 144 -12.59 -6.33 8.84
C ALA A 144 -11.45 -6.48 7.83
N PHE A 145 -10.26 -6.86 8.30
CA PHE A 145 -9.11 -7.07 7.42
C PHE A 145 -9.19 -8.35 6.59
N LEU A 146 -9.92 -9.36 7.04
CA LEU A 146 -10.28 -10.51 6.23
C LEU A 146 -11.12 -10.09 5.01
N PHE A 147 -12.16 -9.27 5.21
CA PHE A 147 -12.95 -8.73 4.10
C PHE A 147 -12.10 -7.90 3.13
N LEU A 148 -11.22 -7.05 3.65
CA LEU A 148 -10.32 -6.25 2.83
C LEU A 148 -9.35 -7.14 2.01
N SER A 149 -8.86 -8.22 2.61
CA SER A 149 -7.97 -9.18 1.94
C SER A 149 -8.68 -9.93 0.82
N ILE A 150 -9.91 -10.39 1.06
CA ILE A 150 -10.74 -11.07 0.05
C ILE A 150 -11.04 -10.10 -1.10
N LEU A 151 -11.40 -8.84 -0.80
CA LEU A 151 -11.63 -7.82 -1.82
C LEU A 151 -10.38 -7.57 -2.67
N GLY A 152 -9.21 -7.46 -2.03
CA GLY A 152 -7.94 -7.30 -2.75
C GLY A 152 -7.63 -8.50 -3.65
N MET A 153 -7.83 -9.71 -3.13
CA MET A 153 -7.65 -10.94 -3.92
C MET A 153 -8.54 -10.94 -5.16
N ASP A 154 -9.82 -10.58 -5.02
CA ASP A 154 -10.78 -10.51 -6.13
C ASP A 154 -10.36 -9.48 -7.19
N VAL A 155 -10.04 -8.25 -6.76
CA VAL A 155 -9.65 -7.15 -7.66
C VAL A 155 -8.39 -7.49 -8.46
N PHE A 156 -7.33 -7.99 -7.81
CA PHE A 156 -6.07 -8.27 -8.50
C PHE A 156 -6.13 -9.56 -9.34
N CYS A 157 -6.93 -10.55 -8.92
CA CYS A 157 -7.21 -11.71 -9.74
C CYS A 157 -7.90 -11.33 -11.07
N HIS A 158 -8.95 -10.48 -11.01
CA HIS A 158 -9.62 -9.97 -12.21
C HIS A 158 -8.73 -9.06 -13.06
N ALA A 159 -7.78 -8.36 -12.46
CA ALA A 159 -6.80 -7.57 -13.18
C ALA A 159 -5.70 -8.42 -13.86
N GLY A 160 -5.63 -9.72 -13.57
CA GLY A 160 -4.60 -10.61 -14.07
C GLY A 160 -3.24 -10.45 -13.37
N ASP A 161 -3.19 -9.70 -12.27
CA ASP A 161 -1.98 -9.51 -11.47
C ASP A 161 -1.84 -10.65 -10.45
N ILE A 162 -1.30 -11.76 -10.91
CA ILE A 162 -1.13 -12.96 -10.08
C ILE A 162 -0.15 -12.73 -8.92
N PRO A 163 0.99 -12.06 -9.08
CA PRO A 163 1.90 -11.78 -7.95
C PRO A 163 1.23 -11.06 -6.80
N VAL A 164 0.46 -10.01 -7.05
CA VAL A 164 -0.27 -9.27 -6.01
C VAL A 164 -1.46 -10.07 -5.49
N THR A 165 -2.15 -10.84 -6.33
CA THR A 165 -3.20 -11.77 -5.90
C THR A 165 -2.67 -12.75 -4.85
N LEU A 166 -1.48 -13.32 -5.03
CA LEU A 166 -0.86 -14.24 -4.05
C LEU A 166 -0.55 -13.56 -2.72
N ILE A 167 -0.20 -12.27 -2.71
CA ILE A 167 -0.07 -11.51 -1.47
C ILE A 167 -1.40 -11.50 -0.70
N PHE A 168 -2.49 -11.18 -1.40
CA PHE A 168 -3.83 -11.13 -0.78
C PHE A 168 -4.35 -12.51 -0.37
N VAL A 169 -3.97 -13.59 -1.06
CA VAL A 169 -4.21 -14.97 -0.58
C VAL A 169 -3.52 -15.20 0.76
N GLY A 170 -2.24 -14.84 0.88
CA GLY A 170 -1.50 -14.93 2.13
C GLY A 170 -2.16 -14.13 3.27
N LEU A 171 -2.55 -12.89 2.99
CA LEU A 171 -3.27 -12.02 3.93
C LEU A 171 -4.61 -12.63 4.37
N THR A 172 -5.38 -13.18 3.43
CA THR A 172 -6.65 -13.84 3.71
C THR A 172 -6.46 -15.01 4.68
N LEU A 173 -5.43 -15.85 4.46
CA LEU A 173 -5.11 -16.97 5.34
C LEU A 173 -4.68 -16.52 6.73
N ILE A 174 -3.85 -15.46 6.82
CA ILE A 174 -3.41 -14.87 8.08
C ILE A 174 -4.62 -14.42 8.90
N TYR A 175 -5.52 -13.59 8.35
CA TYR A 175 -6.66 -13.06 9.10
C TYR A 175 -7.71 -14.11 9.39
N ALA A 176 -7.96 -15.07 8.48
CA ALA A 176 -8.86 -16.18 8.74
C ALA A 176 -8.43 -17.03 9.95
N ILE A 177 -7.12 -17.19 10.16
CA ILE A 177 -6.57 -17.94 11.29
C ILE A 177 -6.45 -17.05 12.54
N GLU A 178 -6.18 -15.76 12.37
CA GLU A 178 -6.05 -14.83 13.49
C GLU A 178 -7.35 -14.67 14.28
N ILE A 179 -8.49 -14.64 13.59
CA ILE A 179 -9.82 -14.55 14.24
C ILE A 179 -10.00 -15.60 15.35
N PRO A 180 -9.99 -16.92 15.06
CA PRO A 180 -10.14 -17.92 16.11
C PRO A 180 -8.97 -17.94 17.09
N THR A 181 -7.77 -17.56 16.65
CA THR A 181 -6.60 -17.48 17.54
C THR A 181 -6.81 -16.44 18.64
N ARG A 182 -7.35 -15.26 18.31
CA ARG A 182 -7.58 -14.17 19.26
C ARG A 182 -8.86 -14.30 20.03
N LEU A 183 -9.98 -14.62 19.34
CA LEU A 183 -11.31 -14.64 19.97
C LEU A 183 -11.59 -15.93 20.72
N LEU A 184 -11.01 -17.05 20.29
CA LEU A 184 -11.26 -18.38 20.87
C LEU A 184 -10.04 -18.98 21.59
N SER A 185 -8.94 -18.20 21.71
CA SER A 185 -7.70 -18.65 22.35
C SER A 185 -7.14 -19.95 21.76
N TRP A 186 -7.20 -20.09 20.44
CA TRP A 186 -6.73 -21.30 19.76
C TRP A 186 -5.21 -21.45 19.84
N ASN A 187 -4.74 -22.43 20.61
CA ASN A 187 -3.32 -22.60 20.97
C ASN A 187 -2.37 -22.80 19.76
N LEU A 188 -2.83 -23.52 18.72
CA LEU A 188 -2.03 -23.75 17.51
C LEU A 188 -2.03 -22.52 16.57
N GLY A 189 -3.07 -21.69 16.68
CA GLY A 189 -3.33 -20.59 15.75
C GLY A 189 -2.16 -19.61 15.66
N GLY A 190 -1.52 -19.26 16.77
CA GLY A 190 -0.39 -18.35 16.77
C GLY A 190 0.80 -18.83 15.93
N ARG A 191 1.08 -20.14 15.91
CA ARG A 191 2.12 -20.71 15.04
C ARG A 191 1.71 -20.72 13.57
N LEU A 192 0.44 -21.00 13.27
CA LEU A 192 -0.08 -20.98 11.91
C LEU A 192 -0.11 -19.57 11.34
N VAL A 193 -0.53 -18.57 12.12
CA VAL A 193 -0.40 -17.17 11.75
C VAL A 193 1.06 -16.83 11.43
N GLY A 194 2.00 -17.23 12.33
CA GLY A 194 3.43 -17.03 12.12
C GLY A 194 3.95 -17.68 10.84
N PHE A 195 3.50 -18.90 10.53
CA PHE A 195 3.88 -19.59 9.30
C PHE A 195 3.42 -18.84 8.05
N PHE A 196 2.14 -18.47 7.98
CA PHE A 196 1.62 -17.74 6.82
C PHE A 196 2.20 -16.32 6.70
N GLN A 197 2.44 -15.64 7.83
CA GLN A 197 3.18 -14.37 7.81
C GLN A 197 4.59 -14.57 7.22
N PHE A 198 5.34 -15.57 7.68
CA PHE A 198 6.70 -15.81 7.20
C PHE A 198 6.76 -16.15 5.72
N VAL A 199 5.87 -17.04 5.24
CA VAL A 199 5.78 -17.40 3.81
C VAL A 199 5.36 -16.20 2.95
N THR A 200 4.33 -15.45 3.40
CA THR A 200 3.90 -14.22 2.70
C THR A 200 5.00 -13.17 2.72
N GLY A 201 5.78 -13.08 3.81
CA GLY A 201 6.96 -12.22 3.92
C GLY A 201 8.02 -12.55 2.87
N MET A 202 8.32 -13.83 2.66
CA MET A 202 9.26 -14.25 1.59
C MET A 202 8.76 -13.84 0.20
N TRP A 203 7.45 -14.01 -0.05
CA TRP A 203 6.84 -13.59 -1.31
C TRP A 203 6.90 -12.09 -1.52
N LEU A 204 6.63 -11.30 -0.48
CA LEU A 204 6.74 -9.84 -0.51
C LEU A 204 8.18 -9.38 -0.79
N MET A 205 9.19 -10.05 -0.23
CA MET A 205 10.61 -9.75 -0.53
C MET A 205 10.95 -10.09 -1.97
N TYR A 206 10.44 -11.20 -2.50
CA TYR A 206 10.58 -11.52 -3.92
C TYR A 206 9.95 -10.43 -4.81
N CYS A 207 8.71 -10.02 -4.54
CA CYS A 207 8.05 -8.94 -5.28
C CYS A 207 8.83 -7.62 -5.20
N THR A 208 9.35 -7.27 -4.01
CA THR A 208 10.22 -6.10 -3.82
C THR A 208 11.47 -6.16 -4.70
N TYR A 209 12.15 -7.31 -4.70
CA TYR A 209 13.32 -7.55 -5.53
C TYR A 209 12.99 -7.45 -7.02
N ALA A 210 11.94 -8.15 -7.46
CA ALA A 210 11.54 -8.24 -8.85
C ALA A 210 11.17 -6.87 -9.43
N ILE A 211 10.32 -6.10 -8.74
CA ILE A 211 9.94 -4.74 -9.15
C ILE A 211 11.18 -3.84 -9.22
N THR A 212 12.08 -3.93 -8.26
CA THR A 212 13.28 -3.09 -8.23
C THR A 212 14.23 -3.43 -9.37
N VAL A 213 14.43 -4.71 -9.65
CA VAL A 213 15.27 -5.18 -10.79
C VAL A 213 14.67 -4.76 -12.12
N ASP A 214 13.36 -4.91 -12.29
CA ASP A 214 12.68 -4.54 -13.54
C ASP A 214 12.76 -3.03 -13.79
N LEU A 215 12.51 -2.22 -12.77
CA LEU A 215 12.54 -0.77 -12.91
C LEU A 215 13.96 -0.19 -13.00
N ALA A 216 14.89 -0.68 -12.18
CA ALA A 216 16.23 -0.08 -12.06
C ALA A 216 17.23 -0.66 -13.07
N LEU A 217 17.10 -1.92 -13.45
CA LEU A 217 18.06 -2.65 -14.28
C LEU A 217 17.48 -3.10 -15.63
N GLY A 218 16.20 -2.85 -15.90
CA GLY A 218 15.51 -3.33 -17.10
C GLY A 218 15.42 -4.86 -17.15
N GLY A 219 15.31 -5.51 -15.99
CA GLY A 219 15.12 -6.93 -15.84
C GLY A 219 13.74 -7.39 -16.37
N LYS A 220 13.47 -8.68 -16.28
CA LYS A 220 12.18 -9.29 -16.60
C LYS A 220 11.86 -10.35 -15.55
N ALA A 221 11.72 -9.92 -14.31
CA ALA A 221 11.24 -10.82 -13.27
C ALA A 221 9.72 -10.98 -13.39
N TRP A 222 9.20 -12.08 -12.87
CA TRP A 222 7.77 -12.32 -12.88
C TRP A 222 7.11 -11.60 -11.68
N VAL A 223 6.52 -10.43 -11.94
CA VAL A 223 5.70 -9.64 -11.01
C VAL A 223 4.60 -8.91 -11.76
#